data_a2a930907443e2c246fddc31809db1f8
#
_entry.id   a2a930907443e2c246fddc31809db1f8
#
_cell.length_a   1.000
_cell.length_b   1.000
_cell.length_c   1.000
_cell.angle_alpha   90.00
_cell.angle_beta   90.00
_cell.angle_gamma   90.00
#
_symmetry.space_group_name_H-M   'P 1'
#
loop_
_entity.id
_entity.type
_entity.pdbx_description
1 polymer ?
#
loop_
_entity_poly.entity_id
_entity_poly.type
_entity_poly.pdbx_seq_one_letter_code
_entity_poly.pdbx_strand_id
1 'polypeptide(L)'
;MLLALAGCGGSSGSGSCATPESPAVFELGTGEACFERLTSGQIVPEIAGPQGGFHVWAAIGCGDCGAETIVELGTKNAKTQAWLQGTPEKQKVDLGSGDWGQHAGLTAFLPGDSMNAPDEQLPEGAHVILSLRALDPRGNELHAAEIPLVLGELQAWSACSTDSTCGTSGFEPCCTK
;
A
#
# COMPACT_ATOMS: atom_id res chain seq x y z
N MET A 1 -24.29 -37.87 3.71
CA MET A 1 -22.97 -37.22 3.68
C MET A 1 -22.95 -36.35 2.41
N LEU A 2 -23.39 -35.10 2.53
CA LEU A 2 -23.45 -34.16 1.41
C LEU A 2 -22.16 -33.31 1.46
N LEU A 3 -21.32 -33.43 0.42
CA LEU A 3 -20.22 -32.49 0.18
C LEU A 3 -20.78 -31.20 -0.41
N ALA A 4 -20.67 -30.12 0.29
CA ALA A 4 -20.88 -28.78 -0.27
C ALA A 4 -19.61 -28.34 -1.00
N LEU A 5 -19.68 -28.26 -2.31
CA LEU A 5 -18.69 -27.63 -3.17
C LEU A 5 -18.85 -26.10 -3.02
N ALA A 6 -17.92 -25.49 -2.30
CA ALA A 6 -17.76 -24.03 -2.30
C ALA A 6 -17.20 -23.60 -3.65
N GLY A 7 -18.02 -23.06 -4.50
CA GLY A 7 -17.62 -22.46 -5.76
C GLY A 7 -16.89 -21.13 -5.51
N CYS A 8 -15.61 -21.06 -5.86
CA CYS A 8 -14.89 -19.80 -5.99
C CYS A 8 -15.43 -19.06 -7.23
N GLY A 9 -16.44 -18.23 -7.04
CA GLY A 9 -16.93 -17.31 -8.05
C GLY A 9 -16.03 -16.09 -8.10
N GLY A 10 -15.07 -16.06 -9.03
CA GLY A 10 -14.32 -14.86 -9.37
C GLY A 10 -15.25 -13.88 -10.09
N SER A 11 -15.80 -12.91 -9.38
CA SER A 11 -16.44 -11.76 -10.01
C SER A 11 -15.40 -10.65 -10.11
N SER A 12 -14.89 -10.41 -11.32
CA SER A 12 -14.25 -9.16 -11.71
C SER A 12 -15.32 -8.06 -11.75
N GLY A 13 -15.81 -7.67 -10.59
CA GLY A 13 -16.63 -6.49 -10.41
C GLY A 13 -15.72 -5.35 -9.95
N SER A 14 -15.83 -4.22 -10.61
CA SER A 14 -15.43 -2.93 -10.05
C SER A 14 -16.29 -2.66 -8.80
N GLY A 15 -16.02 -3.41 -7.73
CA GLY A 15 -16.66 -3.22 -6.44
C GLY A 15 -16.19 -1.89 -5.88
N SER A 16 -17.10 -0.94 -5.68
CA SER A 16 -16.79 0.25 -4.92
C SER A 16 -16.35 -0.19 -3.52
N CYS A 17 -15.16 0.25 -3.11
CA CYS A 17 -14.69 -0.03 -1.76
C CYS A 17 -15.64 0.59 -0.74
N ALA A 18 -15.96 -0.17 0.31
CA ALA A 18 -16.83 0.34 1.36
C ALA A 18 -16.15 1.47 2.13
N THR A 19 -16.90 2.54 2.41
CA THR A 19 -16.45 3.56 3.36
C THR A 19 -16.40 2.93 4.75
N PRO A 20 -15.32 3.16 5.53
CA PRO A 20 -15.25 2.67 6.90
C PRO A 20 -16.43 3.18 7.75
N GLU A 21 -16.88 2.37 8.71
CA GLU A 21 -17.80 2.87 9.72
C GLU A 21 -17.13 3.97 10.54
N SER A 22 -17.79 5.11 10.69
CA SER A 22 -17.29 6.27 11.46
C SER A 22 -15.86 6.68 11.03
N PRO A 23 -15.66 7.10 9.77
CA PRO A 23 -14.36 7.53 9.32
C PRO A 23 -13.91 8.79 10.08
N ALA A 24 -12.62 8.84 10.45
CA ALA A 24 -12.02 10.09 10.91
C ALA A 24 -11.81 11.04 9.72
N VAL A 25 -11.57 12.32 10.01
CA VAL A 25 -11.32 13.32 8.95
C VAL A 25 -10.14 12.91 8.06
N PHE A 26 -9.12 12.30 8.65
CA PHE A 26 -7.95 11.80 7.95
C PHE A 26 -7.49 10.47 8.56
N GLU A 27 -7.25 9.48 7.74
CA GLU A 27 -6.79 8.16 8.16
C GLU A 27 -5.72 7.62 7.22
N LEU A 28 -4.69 7.04 7.82
CA LEU A 28 -3.67 6.24 7.14
C LEU A 28 -4.09 4.78 7.21
N GLY A 29 -4.09 4.12 6.07
CA GLY A 29 -4.50 2.74 5.91
C GLY A 29 -3.51 1.93 5.09
N THR A 30 -3.89 0.70 4.81
CA THR A 30 -3.24 -0.24 3.89
C THR A 30 -4.23 -0.75 2.85
N GLY A 31 -3.79 -1.68 2.02
CA GLY A 31 -4.59 -2.36 1.01
C GLY A 31 -4.14 -2.04 -0.41
N GLU A 32 -4.13 -3.05 -1.27
CA GLU A 32 -3.79 -2.92 -2.68
C GLU A 32 -4.95 -2.33 -3.49
N ALA A 33 -6.15 -2.80 -3.26
CA ALA A 33 -7.35 -2.43 -4.02
C ALA A 33 -8.32 -1.53 -3.26
N CYS A 34 -8.45 -1.70 -1.95
CA CYS A 34 -9.36 -0.96 -1.09
C CYS A 34 -8.66 -0.50 0.18
N PHE A 35 -9.15 0.61 0.72
CA PHE A 35 -8.68 1.13 2.00
C PHE A 35 -9.01 0.15 3.15
N GLU A 36 -7.99 -0.23 3.88
CA GLU A 36 -8.08 -1.01 5.11
C GLU A 36 -7.42 -0.22 6.24
N ARG A 37 -8.20 0.02 7.32
CA ARG A 37 -7.69 0.80 8.45
C ARG A 37 -6.51 0.10 9.12
N LEU A 38 -5.41 0.84 9.32
CA LEU A 38 -4.26 0.37 10.08
C LEU A 38 -4.40 0.64 11.57
N THR A 39 -3.80 -0.23 12.35
CA THR A 39 -3.62 -0.04 13.80
C THR A 39 -2.14 -0.03 14.15
N SER A 40 -1.78 0.74 15.19
CA SER A 40 -0.38 0.82 15.65
C SER A 40 0.17 -0.55 16.05
N GLY A 41 1.35 -0.90 15.53
CA GLY A 41 1.99 -2.19 15.77
C GLY A 41 1.41 -3.34 14.94
N GLN A 42 0.51 -3.07 14.00
CA GLN A 42 -0.03 -4.08 13.11
C GLN A 42 1.09 -4.72 12.28
N ILE A 43 1.00 -6.03 12.10
CA ILE A 43 1.87 -6.77 11.18
C ILE A 43 1.31 -6.58 9.76
N VAL A 44 2.16 -6.10 8.85
CA VAL A 44 1.83 -5.94 7.43
C VAL A 44 2.82 -6.72 6.58
N PRO A 45 2.39 -7.35 5.48
CA PRO A 45 3.32 -8.05 4.62
C PRO A 45 4.30 -7.08 3.96
N GLU A 46 5.52 -7.52 3.78
CA GLU A 46 6.49 -6.94 2.86
C GLU A 46 6.19 -7.48 1.46
N ILE A 47 6.12 -6.62 0.46
CA ILE A 47 5.78 -6.99 -0.90
C ILE A 47 7.01 -6.84 -1.80
N ALA A 48 7.38 -7.91 -2.51
CA ALA A 48 8.38 -7.84 -3.58
C ALA A 48 7.72 -7.33 -4.86
N GLY A 49 8.11 -6.15 -5.29
CA GLY A 49 7.63 -5.56 -6.54
C GLY A 49 8.22 -6.24 -7.78
N PRO A 50 7.58 -6.12 -8.96
CA PRO A 50 8.02 -6.79 -10.19
C PRO A 50 9.35 -6.24 -10.73
N GLN A 51 9.79 -5.08 -10.26
CA GLN A 51 11.06 -4.46 -10.63
C GLN A 51 12.16 -4.69 -9.58
N GLY A 52 11.92 -5.59 -8.62
CA GLY A 52 12.89 -6.00 -7.62
C GLY A 52 12.84 -5.25 -6.28
N GLY A 53 12.20 -4.09 -6.21
CA GLY A 53 12.10 -3.32 -4.97
C GLY A 53 11.12 -3.93 -3.96
N PHE A 54 11.29 -3.55 -2.69
CA PHE A 54 10.39 -3.95 -1.61
C PHE A 54 9.51 -2.78 -1.16
N HIS A 55 8.29 -3.06 -0.76
CA HIS A 55 7.36 -2.05 -0.27
C HIS A 55 6.31 -2.64 0.66
N VAL A 56 5.60 -1.78 1.36
CA VAL A 56 4.32 -2.10 1.99
C VAL A 56 3.21 -1.33 1.26
N TRP A 57 2.02 -1.93 1.19
CA TRP A 57 0.85 -1.21 0.69
C TRP A 57 0.43 -0.15 1.68
N ALA A 58 0.14 1.02 1.16
CA ALA A 58 -0.45 2.12 1.90
C ALA A 58 -1.74 2.59 1.24
N ALA A 59 -2.60 3.19 2.03
CA ALA A 59 -3.84 3.80 1.59
C ALA A 59 -4.12 5.07 2.38
N ILE A 60 -4.84 5.99 1.78
CA ILE A 60 -5.32 7.22 2.41
C ILE A 60 -6.84 7.25 2.40
N GLY A 61 -7.43 7.68 3.52
CA GLY A 61 -8.81 8.10 3.61
C GLY A 61 -8.90 9.52 4.14
N CYS A 62 -9.70 10.37 3.50
CA CYS A 62 -9.79 11.77 3.88
C CYS A 62 -11.16 12.36 3.57
N GLY A 63 -11.72 13.10 4.54
CA GLY A 63 -13.02 13.74 4.43
C GLY A 63 -12.97 15.17 3.87
N ASP A 64 -11.85 15.85 3.95
CA ASP A 64 -11.72 17.27 3.58
C ASP A 64 -10.52 17.59 2.67
N CYS A 65 -9.85 16.58 2.13
CA CYS A 65 -8.68 16.77 1.27
C CYS A 65 -9.03 17.28 -0.14
N GLY A 66 -10.25 17.05 -0.62
CA GLY A 66 -10.65 17.36 -1.99
C GLY A 66 -10.22 16.32 -3.02
N ALA A 67 -10.76 16.45 -4.24
CA ALA A 67 -10.56 15.47 -5.31
C ALA A 67 -9.10 15.37 -5.79
N GLU A 68 -8.37 16.50 -5.78
CA GLU A 68 -6.96 16.53 -6.19
C GLU A 68 -6.07 16.73 -4.97
N THR A 69 -5.47 15.65 -4.48
CA THR A 69 -4.57 15.66 -3.32
C THR A 69 -3.20 15.18 -3.74
N ILE A 70 -2.16 15.82 -3.23
CA ILE A 70 -0.79 15.32 -3.35
C ILE A 70 -0.47 14.58 -2.07
N VAL A 71 -0.07 13.32 -2.20
CA VAL A 71 0.37 12.50 -1.08
C VAL A 71 1.89 12.44 -1.07
N GLU A 72 2.50 12.81 0.05
CA GLU A 72 3.89 12.46 0.38
C GLU A 72 3.87 11.20 1.24
N LEU A 73 4.51 10.14 0.76
CA LEU A 73 4.48 8.83 1.39
C LEU A 73 5.88 8.25 1.52
N GLY A 74 6.16 7.59 2.63
CA GLY A 74 7.41 6.88 2.82
C GLY A 74 7.47 6.12 4.13
N THR A 75 8.55 5.38 4.29
CA THR A 75 8.84 4.60 5.50
C THR A 75 10.01 5.18 6.25
N LYS A 76 9.96 5.13 7.58
CA LYS A 76 11.03 5.55 8.48
C LYS A 76 11.49 4.40 9.36
N ASN A 77 12.74 4.44 9.76
CA ASN A 77 13.26 3.56 10.80
C ASN A 77 12.61 3.93 12.15
N ALA A 78 12.00 2.97 12.81
CA ALA A 78 11.27 3.23 14.06
C ALA A 78 12.16 3.75 15.20
N LYS A 79 13.46 3.44 15.20
CA LYS A 79 14.38 3.88 16.25
C LYS A 79 14.99 5.24 15.96
N THR A 80 15.44 5.46 14.74
CA THR A 80 16.20 6.66 14.36
C THR A 80 15.33 7.76 13.78
N GLN A 81 14.10 7.48 13.41
CA GLN A 81 13.18 8.37 12.71
C GLN A 81 13.67 8.82 11.32
N ALA A 82 14.77 8.28 10.86
CA ALA A 82 15.31 8.57 9.54
C ALA A 82 14.50 7.87 8.45
N TRP A 83 14.33 8.54 7.33
CA TRP A 83 13.73 7.92 6.14
C TRP A 83 14.56 6.72 5.68
N LEU A 84 13.90 5.62 5.34
CA LEU A 84 14.55 4.40 4.88
C LEU A 84 14.98 4.48 3.41
N GLN A 85 14.25 5.26 2.60
CA GLN A 85 14.52 5.46 1.17
C GLN A 85 14.92 6.91 0.83
N GLY A 86 15.61 7.58 1.75
CA GLY A 86 16.12 8.93 1.52
C GLY A 86 15.05 10.02 1.65
N THR A 87 14.15 10.15 0.70
CA THR A 87 13.05 11.15 0.73
C THR A 87 11.70 10.49 0.46
N PRO A 88 10.62 10.99 1.07
CA PRO A 88 9.28 10.48 0.77
C PRO A 88 8.93 10.74 -0.70
N GLU A 89 8.17 9.82 -1.29
CA GLU A 89 7.63 10.00 -2.63
C GLU A 89 6.41 10.90 -2.63
N LYS A 90 6.27 11.66 -3.72
CA LYS A 90 5.10 12.50 -3.98
C LYS A 90 4.28 11.92 -5.12
N GLN A 91 3.02 11.69 -4.84
CA GLN A 91 2.07 11.15 -5.81
C GLN A 91 0.78 11.97 -5.78
N LYS A 92 0.27 12.34 -6.97
CA LYS A 92 -1.06 12.91 -7.09
C LYS A 92 -2.10 11.80 -7.05
N VAL A 93 -3.09 11.93 -6.18
CA VAL A 93 -4.18 10.97 -6.02
C VAL A 93 -5.53 11.65 -6.23
N ASP A 94 -6.49 10.91 -6.73
CA ASP A 94 -7.88 11.30 -6.78
C ASP A 94 -8.63 10.62 -5.63
N LEU A 95 -9.17 11.41 -4.72
CA LEU A 95 -9.95 10.91 -3.59
C LEU A 95 -11.46 10.93 -3.86
N GLY A 96 -11.86 11.31 -5.08
CA GLY A 96 -13.25 11.48 -5.42
C GLY A 96 -13.86 12.79 -4.87
N SER A 97 -15.16 12.96 -5.07
CA SER A 97 -15.90 14.21 -4.74
C SER A 97 -16.91 14.05 -3.60
N GLY A 98 -16.82 12.97 -2.83
CA GLY A 98 -17.72 12.71 -1.69
C GLY A 98 -17.24 13.35 -0.38
N ASP A 99 -18.06 13.20 0.67
CA ASP A 99 -17.72 13.65 2.02
C ASP A 99 -16.54 12.85 2.64
N TRP A 100 -16.20 11.73 2.04
CA TRP A 100 -15.06 10.88 2.35
C TRP A 100 -14.51 10.30 1.06
N GLY A 101 -13.25 10.59 0.79
CA GLY A 101 -12.50 10.00 -0.32
C GLY A 101 -11.48 9.00 0.17
N GLN A 102 -11.18 8.00 -0.66
CA GLN A 102 -10.15 7.02 -0.35
C GLN A 102 -9.34 6.65 -1.58
N HIS A 103 -8.06 6.38 -1.38
CA HIS A 103 -7.16 5.88 -2.40
C HIS A 103 -6.26 4.78 -1.81
N ALA A 104 -6.27 3.62 -2.41
CA ALA A 104 -5.47 2.46 -2.02
C ALA A 104 -4.39 2.15 -3.07
N GLY A 105 -3.55 1.16 -2.81
CA GLY A 105 -2.52 0.74 -3.75
C GLY A 105 -1.33 1.71 -3.84
N LEU A 106 -1.16 2.57 -2.84
CA LEU A 106 0.03 3.40 -2.72
C LEU A 106 1.21 2.54 -2.27
N THR A 107 2.38 2.79 -2.85
CA THR A 107 3.62 2.06 -2.54
C THR A 107 4.49 2.84 -1.58
N ALA A 108 4.65 2.36 -0.36
CA ALA A 108 5.63 2.89 0.58
C ALA A 108 6.89 2.02 0.55
N PHE A 109 7.92 2.51 -0.15
CA PHE A 109 9.12 1.72 -0.39
C PHE A 109 9.92 1.44 0.88
N LEU A 110 10.54 0.26 0.89
CA LEU A 110 11.48 -0.25 1.88
C LEU A 110 12.87 -0.35 1.27
N PRO A 111 13.94 -0.38 2.07
CA PRO A 111 15.29 -0.57 1.55
C PRO A 111 15.45 -1.95 0.92
N GLY A 112 16.41 -2.01 -0.01
CA GLY A 112 16.75 -3.22 -0.70
C GLY A 112 16.10 -3.35 -2.09
N ASP A 113 16.73 -4.18 -2.87
CA ASP A 113 16.29 -4.57 -4.21
C ASP A 113 16.71 -6.02 -4.39
N SER A 114 15.75 -6.91 -4.63
CA SER A 114 16.00 -8.34 -4.75
C SER A 114 17.00 -8.71 -5.86
N MET A 115 17.19 -7.81 -6.85
CA MET A 115 18.12 -8.00 -7.95
C MET A 115 19.50 -7.37 -7.72
N ASN A 116 19.55 -6.18 -7.06
CA ASN A 116 20.77 -5.38 -6.98
C ASN A 116 21.31 -5.21 -5.56
N ALA A 117 20.46 -5.22 -4.56
CA ALA A 117 20.81 -5.01 -3.15
C ALA A 117 19.94 -5.86 -2.20
N PRO A 118 19.92 -7.20 -2.35
CA PRO A 118 19.07 -8.06 -1.52
C PRO A 118 19.47 -8.03 -0.03
N ASP A 119 20.74 -7.74 0.27
CA ASP A 119 21.25 -7.69 1.64
C ASP A 119 20.75 -6.46 2.43
N GLU A 120 20.15 -5.48 1.76
CA GLU A 120 19.55 -4.31 2.39
C GLU A 120 18.09 -4.55 2.79
N GLN A 121 17.50 -5.68 2.40
CA GLN A 121 16.14 -6.05 2.80
C GLN A 121 16.02 -6.06 4.32
N LEU A 122 14.94 -5.52 4.83
CA LEU A 122 14.64 -5.56 6.26
C LEU A 122 14.19 -6.98 6.65
N PRO A 123 14.60 -7.47 7.82
CA PRO A 123 14.15 -8.78 8.28
C PRO A 123 12.66 -8.75 8.68
N GLU A 124 12.00 -9.89 8.56
CA GLU A 124 10.69 -10.11 9.18
C GLU A 124 10.74 -9.74 10.67
N GLY A 125 9.70 -9.08 11.16
CA GLY A 125 9.64 -8.54 12.52
C GLY A 125 10.32 -7.17 12.66
N ALA A 126 10.90 -6.59 11.61
CA ALA A 126 11.45 -5.24 11.68
C ALA A 126 10.35 -4.21 11.96
N HIS A 127 10.68 -3.25 12.84
CA HIS A 127 9.78 -2.15 13.18
C HIS A 127 10.06 -0.96 12.27
N VAL A 128 9.03 -0.50 11.57
CA VAL A 128 9.06 0.66 10.68
C VAL A 128 7.94 1.64 11.07
N ILE A 129 8.03 2.87 10.61
CA ILE A 129 6.94 3.84 10.70
C ILE A 129 6.50 4.15 9.27
N LEU A 130 5.24 3.90 8.96
CA LEU A 130 4.61 4.41 7.76
C LEU A 130 4.21 5.86 8.00
N SER A 131 4.68 6.76 7.15
CA SER A 131 4.45 8.20 7.26
C SER A 131 3.78 8.71 5.99
N LEU A 132 2.67 9.41 6.13
CA LEU A 132 1.91 9.98 5.04
C LEU A 132 1.51 11.42 5.37
N ARG A 133 1.68 12.32 4.39
CA ARG A 133 1.19 13.69 4.43
C ARG A 133 0.28 13.92 3.23
N ALA A 134 -0.87 14.51 3.48
CA ALA A 134 -1.76 15.00 2.43
C ALA A 134 -1.50 16.51 2.24
N LEU A 135 -1.27 16.90 1.00
CA LEU A 135 -1.00 18.26 0.61
C LEU A 135 -2.05 18.76 -0.40
N ASP A 136 -2.37 20.03 -0.36
CA ASP A 136 -3.16 20.66 -1.40
C ASP A 136 -2.36 20.76 -2.74
N PRO A 137 -2.99 21.12 -3.87
CA PRO A 137 -2.28 21.27 -5.14
C PRO A 137 -1.17 22.35 -5.15
N ARG A 138 -1.14 23.23 -4.13
CA ARG A 138 -0.11 24.26 -3.96
C ARG A 138 1.06 23.77 -3.09
N GLY A 139 0.93 22.56 -2.52
CA GLY A 139 1.92 21.96 -1.64
C GLY A 139 1.77 22.34 -0.15
N ASN A 140 0.68 22.94 0.25
CA ASN A 140 0.42 23.20 1.67
C ASN A 140 -0.09 21.90 2.33
N GLU A 141 0.41 21.61 3.53
CA GLU A 141 -0.02 20.45 4.30
C GLU A 141 -1.47 20.64 4.77
N LEU A 142 -2.31 19.67 4.45
CA LEU A 142 -3.68 19.53 4.93
C LEU A 142 -3.69 18.66 6.20
N HIS A 143 -3.08 17.48 6.09
CA HIS A 143 -3.01 16.47 7.15
C HIS A 143 -1.68 15.73 7.12
N ALA A 144 -1.30 15.16 8.26
CA ALA A 144 -0.19 14.23 8.39
C ALA A 144 -0.54 13.13 9.39
N ALA A 145 -0.09 11.91 9.13
CA ALA A 145 -0.17 10.79 10.06
C ALA A 145 1.07 9.91 9.96
N GLU A 146 1.41 9.33 11.08
CA GLU A 146 2.46 8.32 11.20
C GLU A 146 1.92 7.15 12.01
N ILE A 147 2.21 5.94 11.55
CA ILE A 147 1.78 4.73 12.23
C ILE A 147 2.93 3.73 12.33
N PRO A 148 3.30 3.28 13.54
CA PRO A 148 4.25 2.20 13.72
C PRO A 148 3.68 0.89 13.21
N LEU A 149 4.48 0.15 12.44
CA LEU A 149 4.14 -1.16 11.87
C LEU A 149 5.25 -2.16 12.18
N VAL A 150 4.91 -3.43 12.04
CA VAL A 150 5.86 -4.54 12.07
C VAL A 150 5.83 -5.22 10.71
N LEU A 151 6.98 -5.41 10.08
CA LEU A 151 7.06 -6.13 8.81
C LEU A 151 6.79 -7.62 9.05
N GLY A 152 5.89 -8.18 8.27
CA GLY A 152 5.57 -9.59 8.24
C GLY A 152 6.35 -10.34 7.16
N GLU A 153 5.80 -11.48 6.78
CA GLU A 153 6.37 -12.33 5.74
C GLU A 153 6.44 -11.61 4.39
N LEU A 154 7.55 -11.86 3.67
CA LEU A 154 7.71 -11.39 2.30
C LEU A 154 6.73 -12.11 1.37
N GLN A 155 5.97 -11.34 0.63
CA GLN A 155 5.03 -11.82 -0.36
C GLN A 155 5.41 -11.32 -1.76
N ALA A 156 5.22 -12.17 -2.76
CA ALA A 156 5.31 -11.70 -4.14
C ALA A 156 4.08 -10.84 -4.48
N TRP A 157 4.29 -9.80 -5.25
CA TRP A 157 3.17 -8.98 -5.72
C TRP A 157 2.15 -9.81 -6.48
N SER A 158 0.88 -9.70 -6.09
CA SER A 158 -0.23 -10.51 -6.60
C SER A 158 -0.74 -10.08 -8.00
N ALA A 159 -0.09 -9.11 -8.66
CA ALA A 159 -0.43 -8.74 -10.05
C ALA A 159 -0.41 -9.93 -11.04
N CYS A 160 0.00 -11.10 -10.59
CA CYS A 160 -0.14 -12.38 -11.28
C CYS A 160 -1.50 -13.04 -11.12
N SER A 161 -2.51 -12.32 -10.67
CA SER A 161 -3.86 -12.86 -10.57
C SER A 161 -4.45 -13.10 -11.96
N THR A 162 -4.44 -14.37 -12.38
CA THR A 162 -5.44 -15.01 -13.27
C THR A 162 -5.76 -14.40 -14.64
N ASP A 163 -5.10 -13.34 -15.09
CA ASP A 163 -5.32 -12.88 -16.44
C ASP A 163 -4.38 -13.63 -17.39
N SER A 164 -4.99 -14.39 -18.31
CA SER A 164 -4.34 -15.30 -19.28
C SER A 164 -3.47 -14.58 -20.33
N THR A 165 -3.05 -13.37 -20.07
CA THR A 165 -2.16 -12.57 -20.93
C THR A 165 -0.70 -12.57 -20.50
N CYS A 166 -0.32 -13.34 -19.48
CA CYS A 166 1.07 -13.67 -19.21
C CYS A 166 1.68 -14.36 -20.42
N GLY A 167 2.48 -13.66 -21.20
CA GLY A 167 3.16 -14.25 -22.37
C GLY A 167 3.46 -13.29 -23.49
N THR A 168 2.95 -12.05 -23.47
CA THR A 168 3.14 -11.13 -24.60
C THR A 168 4.03 -9.91 -24.32
N SER A 169 4.52 -9.72 -23.10
CA SER A 169 5.32 -8.53 -22.74
C SER A 169 6.69 -8.78 -22.11
N GLY A 170 7.24 -9.99 -22.16
CA GLY A 170 8.66 -10.23 -21.80
C GLY A 170 9.01 -10.06 -20.32
N PHE A 171 8.06 -9.90 -19.42
CA PHE A 171 8.26 -9.89 -17.97
C PHE A 171 7.84 -11.25 -17.40
N GLU A 172 8.76 -12.17 -17.34
CA GLU A 172 8.59 -13.56 -16.89
C GLU A 172 9.07 -13.88 -15.47
N PRO A 173 8.82 -13.18 -14.40
CA PRO A 173 8.92 -13.86 -13.10
C PRO A 173 7.58 -14.25 -12.50
N CYS A 174 6.48 -13.72 -12.98
CA CYS A 174 5.18 -13.89 -12.33
C CYS A 174 4.46 -15.21 -12.64
N CYS A 175 4.89 -15.98 -13.64
CA CYS A 175 4.15 -17.16 -14.11
C CYS A 175 4.83 -18.50 -13.82
N THR A 176 5.92 -18.55 -13.06
CA THR A 176 6.53 -19.82 -12.64
C THR A 176 5.85 -20.34 -11.38
N LYS A 177 5.02 -21.36 -11.56
CA LYS A 177 4.55 -22.23 -10.46
C LYS A 177 5.69 -23.16 -10.03
#